data_791dede6124c6cb30f7b1ed15add239b
#
_entry.id   791dede6124c6cb30f7b1ed15add239b
#
_cell.length_a   1.000
_cell.length_b   1.000
_cell.length_c   1.000
_cell.angle_alpha   90.00
_cell.angle_beta   90.00
_cell.angle_gamma   90.00
#
_symmetry.space_group_name_H-M   'P 1'
#
loop_
_entity.id
_entity.type
_entity.pdbx_description
1 polymer ?
#
loop_
_entity_poly.entity_id
_entity_poly.type
_entity_poly.pdbx_seq_one_letter_code
_entity_poly.pdbx_strand_id
1 'polypeptide(L)'
;EFCQIIVQEVRNVTGFDRVMLYKFDNDGHGSVIAEEKLDSMEPYLGLHFPESDIPRPARKLFASNWIRLIPDSHCEPVTLVPAINPISKEPTELTNSILRSAAACHFEYLHNMGVGASLTISLIKDQKLWGLIACHHQTPMYVSYELRKACEFLGRMVFSEIASREETEDFAYRRQLAYVQSALVEYMSQEENFVDGLIKHKPNLLNLADAQGAAICFGNTCTTIGKTPVAEDLNFLVQWLKNNVQEEVFYTDSLAQVYPNAERFKHVASGLLAIPISKRNYVLWFRPEVIQTVNWGGDPHNAYELNQENGLRLCPRKSFQLWQETVSLTSLPWKQVEIKAALELRKAIVNIVLRQADELA
;
A
#
# COMPACT_ATOMS: atom_id res chain seq x y z
N GLU A 1 -11.57 9.65 11.30
CA GLU A 1 -11.85 10.51 12.47
C GLU A 1 -10.58 10.80 13.27
N PHE A 2 -9.87 9.77 13.77
CA PHE A 2 -8.64 9.96 14.58
C PHE A 2 -7.53 10.74 13.84
N CYS A 3 -7.24 10.40 12.58
CA CYS A 3 -6.26 11.11 11.76
C CYS A 3 -6.62 12.58 11.54
N GLN A 4 -7.92 12.91 11.44
CA GLN A 4 -8.36 14.30 11.30
C GLN A 4 -8.12 15.11 12.58
N ILE A 5 -8.36 14.54 13.75
CA ILE A 5 -8.04 15.19 15.03
C ILE A 5 -6.55 15.50 15.12
N ILE A 6 -5.70 14.56 14.68
CA ILE A 6 -4.25 14.75 14.71
C ILE A 6 -3.81 15.96 13.90
N VAL A 7 -4.25 16.06 12.63
CA VAL A 7 -3.83 17.17 11.76
C VAL A 7 -4.36 18.51 12.27
N GLN A 8 -5.56 18.52 12.84
CA GLN A 8 -6.16 19.69 13.46
C GLN A 8 -5.35 20.16 14.67
N GLU A 9 -5.00 19.25 15.59
CA GLU A 9 -4.24 19.59 16.79
C GLU A 9 -2.79 20.00 16.45
N VAL A 10 -2.15 19.31 15.52
CA VAL A 10 -0.81 19.72 15.06
C VAL A 10 -0.85 21.11 14.42
N ARG A 11 -1.89 21.42 13.63
CA ARG A 11 -2.07 22.75 13.07
C ARG A 11 -2.26 23.82 14.16
N ASN A 12 -3.12 23.54 15.14
CA ASN A 12 -3.38 24.45 16.28
C ASN A 12 -2.10 24.76 17.06
N VAL A 13 -1.27 23.75 17.30
CA VAL A 13 -0.03 23.88 18.10
C VAL A 13 1.10 24.55 17.29
N THR A 14 1.20 24.24 16.00
CA THR A 14 2.32 24.70 15.15
C THR A 14 2.04 26.04 14.45
N GLY A 15 0.77 26.35 14.16
CA GLY A 15 0.36 27.53 13.43
C GLY A 15 0.63 27.46 11.92
N PHE A 16 0.92 26.29 11.35
CA PHE A 16 1.09 26.12 9.90
C PHE A 16 -0.23 26.30 9.16
N ASP A 17 -0.17 26.82 7.93
CA ASP A 17 -1.35 27.06 7.10
C ASP A 17 -2.05 25.76 6.68
N ARG A 18 -1.29 24.69 6.45
CA ARG A 18 -1.75 23.34 6.10
C ARG A 18 -0.99 22.31 6.90
N VAL A 19 -1.71 21.32 7.42
CA VAL A 19 -1.14 20.10 8.01
C VAL A 19 -1.83 18.90 7.40
N MET A 20 -1.06 17.96 6.91
CA MET A 20 -1.53 16.75 6.25
C MET A 20 -0.96 15.52 6.93
N LEU A 21 -1.75 14.46 7.01
CA LEU A 21 -1.25 13.12 7.29
C LEU A 21 -1.14 12.36 5.97
N TYR A 22 0.09 12.09 5.58
CA TYR A 22 0.48 11.44 4.33
C TYR A 22 0.90 10.01 4.62
N LYS A 23 0.24 9.03 4.00
CA LYS A 23 0.53 7.59 4.15
C LYS A 23 1.20 7.06 2.89
N PHE A 24 2.25 6.25 3.05
CA PHE A 24 2.87 5.54 1.94
C PHE A 24 2.15 4.22 1.67
N ASP A 25 1.91 3.93 0.41
CA ASP A 25 1.36 2.68 -0.08
C ASP A 25 2.46 1.65 -0.38
N ASN A 26 2.09 0.39 -0.56
CA ASN A 26 3.07 -0.70 -0.78
C ASN A 26 3.81 -0.59 -2.12
N ASP A 27 3.22 0.04 -3.12
CA ASP A 27 3.80 0.31 -4.44
C ASP A 27 4.76 1.51 -4.45
N GLY A 28 4.83 2.22 -3.32
CA GLY A 28 5.69 3.38 -3.15
C GLY A 28 5.01 4.71 -3.44
N HIS A 29 3.79 4.74 -3.91
CA HIS A 29 2.98 5.96 -3.95
C HIS A 29 2.62 6.39 -2.53
N GLY A 30 2.01 7.54 -2.39
CA GLY A 30 1.46 7.94 -1.11
C GLY A 30 0.20 8.76 -1.30
N SER A 31 -0.61 8.84 -0.25
CA SER A 31 -1.89 9.52 -0.27
C SER A 31 -2.09 10.39 0.97
N VAL A 32 -2.80 11.51 0.80
CA VAL A 32 -3.22 12.37 1.92
C VAL A 32 -4.50 11.80 2.50
N ILE A 33 -4.41 11.21 3.70
CA ILE A 33 -5.53 10.54 4.37
C ILE A 33 -6.24 11.42 5.41
N ALA A 34 -5.63 12.54 5.80
CA ALA A 34 -6.26 13.59 6.59
C ALA A 34 -5.60 14.94 6.28
N GLU A 35 -6.35 16.01 6.34
CA GLU A 35 -5.86 17.36 6.07
C GLU A 35 -6.62 18.39 6.89
N GLU A 36 -5.88 19.37 7.44
CA GLU A 36 -6.42 20.61 8.00
C GLU A 36 -5.68 21.79 7.39
N LYS A 37 -6.41 22.76 6.84
CA LYS A 37 -5.82 23.84 6.06
C LYS A 37 -6.60 25.15 6.19
N LEU A 38 -6.02 26.25 5.72
CA LEU A 38 -6.77 27.49 5.50
C LEU A 38 -7.81 27.30 4.39
N ASP A 39 -8.97 27.93 4.51
CA ASP A 39 -10.06 27.85 3.52
C ASP A 39 -9.63 28.36 2.13
N SER A 40 -8.68 29.27 2.07
CA SER A 40 -8.13 29.82 0.82
C SER A 40 -7.22 28.87 0.04
N MET A 41 -6.80 27.73 0.64
CA MET A 41 -5.88 26.77 -0.01
C MET A 41 -6.67 25.67 -0.71
N GLU A 42 -6.17 25.22 -1.87
CA GLU A 42 -6.70 24.06 -2.57
C GLU A 42 -6.57 22.79 -1.72
N PRO A 43 -7.58 21.89 -1.68
CA PRO A 43 -7.53 20.67 -0.88
C PRO A 43 -6.62 19.61 -1.51
N TYR A 44 -5.87 18.90 -0.66
CA TYR A 44 -5.09 17.72 -1.05
C TYR A 44 -5.63 16.43 -0.43
N LEU A 45 -6.65 16.51 0.41
CA LEU A 45 -7.29 15.33 1.00
C LEU A 45 -7.75 14.36 -0.07
N GLY A 46 -7.33 13.10 0.03
CA GLY A 46 -7.65 12.04 -0.93
C GLY A 46 -6.81 12.06 -2.21
N LEU A 47 -5.87 13.02 -2.37
CA LEU A 47 -4.95 13.01 -3.49
C LEU A 47 -3.82 12.01 -3.27
N HIS A 48 -3.46 11.31 -4.35
CA HIS A 48 -2.29 10.47 -4.44
C HIS A 48 -1.12 11.22 -5.06
N PHE A 49 0.09 10.83 -4.65
CA PHE A 49 1.35 11.40 -5.12
C PHE A 49 2.30 10.25 -5.51
N PRO A 50 2.95 10.31 -6.68
CA PRO A 50 3.79 9.23 -7.15
C PRO A 50 5.06 9.05 -6.31
N GLU A 51 5.67 7.86 -6.37
CA GLU A 51 6.92 7.52 -5.66
C GLU A 51 8.04 8.54 -5.94
N SER A 52 8.04 9.12 -7.12
CA SER A 52 9.02 10.11 -7.56
C SER A 52 9.04 11.40 -6.73
N ASP A 53 7.92 11.80 -6.11
CA ASP A 53 7.84 13.02 -5.30
C ASP A 53 8.65 12.89 -4.00
N ILE A 54 8.64 11.69 -3.42
CA ILE A 54 9.48 11.36 -2.25
C ILE A 54 10.25 10.08 -2.56
N PRO A 55 11.36 10.19 -3.32
CA PRO A 55 12.09 9.01 -3.78
C PRO A 55 12.77 8.26 -2.64
N ARG A 56 13.11 6.98 -2.87
CA ARG A 56 13.68 6.07 -1.85
C ARG A 56 14.82 6.65 -1.03
N PRO A 57 15.79 7.41 -1.58
CA PRO A 57 16.83 8.04 -0.77
C PRO A 57 16.28 9.06 0.24
N ALA A 58 15.28 9.87 -0.16
CA ALA A 58 14.62 10.82 0.74
C ALA A 58 13.85 10.09 1.84
N ARG A 59 13.14 9.00 1.52
CA ARG A 59 12.44 8.16 2.52
C ARG A 59 13.38 7.57 3.55
N LYS A 60 14.59 7.13 3.15
CA LYS A 60 15.63 6.66 4.10
C LYS A 60 16.04 7.77 5.08
N LEU A 61 16.16 9.02 4.60
CA LEU A 61 16.46 10.16 5.46
C LEU A 61 15.33 10.46 6.44
N PHE A 62 14.07 10.40 5.99
CA PHE A 62 12.90 10.54 6.87
C PHE A 62 12.81 9.39 7.89
N ALA A 63 13.14 8.16 7.51
CA ALA A 63 13.18 7.04 8.45
C ALA A 63 14.28 7.19 9.53
N SER A 64 15.38 7.88 9.22
CA SER A 64 16.48 8.14 10.16
C SER A 64 16.27 9.40 11.02
N ASN A 65 15.44 10.35 10.57
CA ASN A 65 15.21 11.64 11.22
C ASN A 65 13.73 11.83 11.49
N TRP A 66 13.36 11.86 12.76
CA TRP A 66 11.96 12.00 13.19
C TRP A 66 11.32 13.34 12.82
N ILE A 67 12.13 14.38 12.67
CA ILE A 67 11.65 15.71 12.36
C ILE A 67 12.58 16.41 11.36
N ARG A 68 11.98 17.17 10.43
CA ARG A 68 12.70 18.00 9.48
C ARG A 68 12.01 19.35 9.35
N LEU A 69 12.76 20.44 9.59
CA LEU A 69 12.29 21.80 9.39
C LEU A 69 13.05 22.42 8.21
N ILE A 70 12.32 23.08 7.32
CA ILE A 70 12.79 24.02 6.31
C ILE A 70 12.10 25.35 6.65
N PRO A 71 12.77 26.25 7.37
CA PRO A 71 12.13 27.47 7.85
C PRO A 71 11.90 28.51 6.73
N ASP A 72 12.68 28.42 5.66
CA ASP A 72 12.56 29.26 4.47
C ASP A 72 12.99 28.45 3.24
N SER A 73 12.06 28.21 2.33
CA SER A 73 12.31 27.48 1.09
C SER A 73 13.12 28.30 0.07
N HIS A 74 13.26 29.63 0.27
CA HIS A 74 14.00 30.53 -0.60
C HIS A 74 15.44 30.77 -0.11
N CYS A 75 15.83 30.16 1.03
CA CYS A 75 17.18 30.32 1.57
C CYS A 75 18.23 29.66 0.67
N GLU A 76 19.36 30.33 0.50
CA GLU A 76 20.54 29.73 -0.14
C GLU A 76 21.27 28.80 0.83
N PRO A 77 21.66 27.59 0.38
CA PRO A 77 22.43 26.68 1.22
C PRO A 77 23.78 27.26 1.60
N VAL A 78 24.11 27.27 2.88
CA VAL A 78 25.43 27.68 3.38
C VAL A 78 26.41 26.53 3.23
N THR A 79 27.53 26.78 2.57
CA THR A 79 28.60 25.78 2.38
C THR A 79 29.45 25.58 3.62
N LEU A 80 29.86 24.35 3.88
CA LEU A 80 30.83 24.03 4.93
C LEU A 80 32.23 24.47 4.50
N VAL A 81 33.00 25.05 5.44
CA VAL A 81 34.42 25.43 5.23
C VAL A 81 35.25 24.75 6.31
N PRO A 82 36.16 23.85 5.95
CA PRO A 82 36.47 23.37 4.58
C PRO A 82 35.38 22.42 4.05
N ALA A 83 35.19 22.36 2.74
CA ALA A 83 34.21 21.47 2.10
C ALA A 83 34.55 19.98 2.27
N ILE A 84 35.86 19.70 2.35
CA ILE A 84 36.39 18.34 2.60
C ILE A 84 36.86 18.25 4.06
N ASN A 85 36.40 17.25 4.76
CA ASN A 85 36.83 16.96 6.11
C ASN A 85 38.35 16.68 6.15
N PRO A 86 39.15 17.42 6.90
CA PRO A 86 40.62 17.30 6.89
C PRO A 86 41.10 15.95 7.47
N ILE A 87 40.23 15.25 8.25
CA ILE A 87 40.59 13.95 8.86
C ILE A 87 40.23 12.81 7.90
N SER A 88 38.97 12.71 7.47
CA SER A 88 38.50 11.62 6.61
C SER A 88 38.89 11.78 5.13
N LYS A 89 39.28 12.99 4.70
CA LYS A 89 39.55 13.36 3.31
C LYS A 89 38.36 13.23 2.37
N GLU A 90 37.15 13.15 2.93
CA GLU A 90 35.87 13.04 2.22
C GLU A 90 34.92 14.18 2.65
N PRO A 91 33.84 14.49 1.90
CA PRO A 91 32.80 15.41 2.36
C PRO A 91 32.23 14.96 3.70
N THR A 92 31.94 15.92 4.59
CA THR A 92 31.35 15.62 5.90
C THR A 92 29.96 15.02 5.74
N GLU A 93 29.75 13.85 6.32
CA GLU A 93 28.46 13.15 6.35
C GLU A 93 27.46 13.92 7.24
N LEU A 94 26.35 14.35 6.65
CA LEU A 94 25.36 15.19 7.32
C LEU A 94 23.98 14.52 7.48
N THR A 95 23.86 13.23 7.23
CA THR A 95 22.57 12.49 7.29
C THR A 95 21.81 12.73 8.58
N ASN A 96 22.51 12.73 9.71
CA ASN A 96 21.91 12.94 11.03
C ASN A 96 21.98 14.39 11.52
N SER A 97 22.42 15.34 10.69
CA SER A 97 22.47 16.74 11.05
C SER A 97 21.12 17.41 10.80
N ILE A 98 20.51 17.97 11.86
CA ILE A 98 19.25 18.72 11.80
C ILE A 98 19.42 20.02 10.98
N LEU A 99 20.63 20.61 11.01
CA LEU A 99 20.92 21.89 10.34
C LEU A 99 21.36 21.75 8.88
N ARG A 100 21.46 20.50 8.34
CA ARG A 100 21.79 20.33 6.92
C ARG A 100 20.73 21.00 6.04
N SER A 101 21.16 21.53 4.90
CA SER A 101 20.26 22.03 3.88
C SER A 101 19.45 20.90 3.22
N ALA A 102 18.33 21.21 2.60
CA ALA A 102 17.62 20.30 1.73
C ALA A 102 18.28 20.25 0.32
N ALA A 103 17.97 19.22 -0.46
CA ALA A 103 18.41 19.16 -1.85
C ALA A 103 17.74 20.26 -2.68
N ALA A 104 18.47 20.80 -3.67
CA ALA A 104 17.96 21.89 -4.52
C ALA A 104 16.63 21.52 -5.21
N CYS A 105 16.49 20.27 -5.66
CA CYS A 105 15.24 19.79 -6.25
C CYS A 105 14.07 19.80 -5.24
N HIS A 106 14.32 19.62 -3.95
CA HIS A 106 13.27 19.71 -2.94
C HIS A 106 12.83 21.16 -2.67
N PHE A 107 13.75 22.11 -2.70
CA PHE A 107 13.39 23.53 -2.65
C PHE A 107 12.54 23.91 -3.87
N GLU A 108 12.94 23.50 -5.07
CA GLU A 108 12.17 23.75 -6.29
C GLU A 108 10.76 23.12 -6.23
N TYR A 109 10.65 21.89 -5.68
CA TYR A 109 9.36 21.25 -5.43
C TYR A 109 8.46 22.07 -4.49
N LEU A 110 9.00 22.57 -3.38
CA LEU A 110 8.27 23.42 -2.45
C LEU A 110 7.84 24.75 -3.09
N HIS A 111 8.70 25.37 -3.89
CA HIS A 111 8.37 26.57 -4.65
C HIS A 111 7.21 26.33 -5.62
N ASN A 112 7.25 25.23 -6.36
CA ASN A 112 6.18 24.88 -7.31
C ASN A 112 4.85 24.62 -6.60
N MET A 113 4.87 24.18 -5.33
CA MET A 113 3.69 24.05 -4.48
C MET A 113 3.25 25.36 -3.81
N GLY A 114 4.02 26.47 -3.95
CA GLY A 114 3.76 27.73 -3.24
C GLY A 114 4.05 27.65 -1.73
N VAL A 115 4.98 26.79 -1.30
CA VAL A 115 5.32 26.57 0.10
C VAL A 115 6.58 27.36 0.48
N GLY A 116 6.45 28.32 1.41
CA GLY A 116 7.55 29.12 1.94
C GLY A 116 8.30 28.45 3.09
N ALA A 117 7.61 27.66 3.91
CA ALA A 117 8.22 26.89 4.99
C ALA A 117 7.56 25.51 5.12
N SER A 118 8.35 24.51 5.53
CA SER A 118 7.88 23.15 5.73
C SER A 118 8.42 22.52 7.02
N LEU A 119 7.54 21.88 7.79
CA LEU A 119 7.89 21.02 8.91
C LEU A 119 7.35 19.62 8.64
N THR A 120 8.22 18.61 8.67
CA THR A 120 7.83 17.22 8.47
C THR A 120 8.13 16.42 9.73
N ILE A 121 7.15 15.65 10.18
CA ILE A 121 7.26 14.72 11.31
C ILE A 121 7.10 13.31 10.75
N SER A 122 8.11 12.46 10.94
CA SER A 122 8.12 11.10 10.43
C SER A 122 7.31 10.15 11.30
N LEU A 123 6.51 9.28 10.69
CA LEU A 123 5.76 8.21 11.33
C LEU A 123 6.44 6.88 10.96
N ILE A 124 7.11 6.25 11.94
CA ILE A 124 8.03 5.13 11.70
C ILE A 124 7.53 3.88 12.41
N LYS A 125 7.26 2.79 11.65
CA LYS A 125 6.90 1.46 12.15
C LYS A 125 8.01 0.47 11.84
N ASP A 126 8.52 -0.25 12.85
CA ASP A 126 9.53 -1.29 12.68
C ASP A 126 10.72 -0.85 11.82
N GLN A 127 11.23 0.36 12.08
CA GLN A 127 12.31 1.02 11.33
C GLN A 127 11.96 1.35 9.86
N LYS A 128 10.70 1.23 9.46
CA LYS A 128 10.20 1.61 8.14
C LYS A 128 9.35 2.87 8.24
N LEU A 129 9.50 3.73 7.26
CA LEU A 129 8.67 4.92 7.14
C LEU A 129 7.26 4.51 6.68
N TRP A 130 6.28 4.66 7.59
CA TRP A 130 4.87 4.39 7.32
C TRP A 130 4.19 5.60 6.67
N GLY A 131 4.55 6.80 7.13
CA GLY A 131 3.94 8.03 6.67
C GLY A 131 4.63 9.27 7.23
N LEU A 132 4.04 10.42 6.96
CA LEU A 132 4.51 11.72 7.38
C LEU A 132 3.34 12.56 7.89
N ILE A 133 3.57 13.38 8.92
CA ILE A 133 2.76 14.58 9.14
C ILE A 133 3.51 15.71 8.46
N ALA A 134 2.97 16.22 7.36
CA ALA A 134 3.56 17.26 6.56
C ALA A 134 2.85 18.59 6.84
N CYS A 135 3.59 19.58 7.35
CA CYS A 135 3.11 20.91 7.65
C CYS A 135 3.71 21.90 6.63
N HIS A 136 2.85 22.68 5.97
CA HIS A 136 3.24 23.69 4.97
C HIS A 136 2.74 25.07 5.39
N HIS A 137 3.58 26.07 5.16
CA HIS A 137 3.25 27.49 5.37
C HIS A 137 3.61 28.28 4.12
N GLN A 138 2.79 29.27 3.76
CA GLN A 138 2.97 30.01 2.51
C GLN A 138 4.17 30.98 2.57
N THR A 139 4.52 31.45 3.76
CA THR A 139 5.65 32.33 3.98
C THR A 139 6.71 31.66 4.86
N PRO A 140 7.97 32.16 4.88
CA PRO A 140 8.97 31.67 5.80
C PRO A 140 8.47 31.62 7.25
N MET A 141 8.74 30.52 7.95
CA MET A 141 8.29 30.28 9.31
C MET A 141 9.32 29.51 10.12
N TYR A 142 9.76 30.09 11.22
CA TYR A 142 10.66 29.43 12.16
C TYR A 142 9.89 28.75 13.28
N VAL A 143 10.26 27.51 13.58
CA VAL A 143 9.70 26.72 14.69
C VAL A 143 10.78 26.55 15.75
N SER A 144 10.48 26.96 17.01
CA SER A 144 11.44 26.86 18.12
C SER A 144 11.88 25.40 18.38
N TYR A 145 13.02 25.25 19.06
CA TYR A 145 13.51 23.92 19.41
C TYR A 145 12.53 23.14 20.28
N GLU A 146 11.93 23.81 21.29
CA GLU A 146 10.96 23.22 22.21
C GLU A 146 9.74 22.70 21.48
N LEU A 147 9.21 23.50 20.54
CA LEU A 147 8.05 23.12 19.75
C LEU A 147 8.39 21.97 18.80
N ARG A 148 9.57 21.96 18.18
CA ARG A 148 10.02 20.79 17.36
C ARG A 148 10.12 19.52 18.19
N LYS A 149 10.64 19.61 19.44
CA LYS A 149 10.69 18.45 20.35
C LYS A 149 9.31 18.00 20.77
N ALA A 150 8.39 18.90 21.02
CA ALA A 150 6.99 18.56 21.27
C ALA A 150 6.35 17.84 20.06
N CYS A 151 6.57 18.35 18.85
CA CYS A 151 6.10 17.72 17.61
C CYS A 151 6.71 16.32 17.40
N GLU A 152 8.01 16.14 17.66
CA GLU A 152 8.66 14.83 17.60
C GLU A 152 8.02 13.85 18.58
N PHE A 153 7.79 14.27 19.82
CA PHE A 153 7.12 13.45 20.83
C PHE A 153 5.68 13.10 20.42
N LEU A 154 4.91 14.08 19.99
CA LEU A 154 3.54 13.87 19.47
C LEU A 154 3.52 12.88 18.30
N GLY A 155 4.45 13.01 17.34
CA GLY A 155 4.54 12.07 16.21
C GLY A 155 4.74 10.62 16.66
N ARG A 156 5.59 10.39 17.66
CA ARG A 156 5.82 9.06 18.25
C ARG A 156 4.58 8.51 18.94
N MET A 157 3.91 9.33 19.76
CA MET A 157 2.69 8.94 20.49
C MET A 157 1.53 8.64 19.53
N VAL A 158 1.29 9.55 18.58
CA VAL A 158 0.27 9.40 17.55
C VAL A 158 0.47 8.13 16.75
N PHE A 159 1.71 7.89 16.33
CA PHE A 159 2.01 6.71 15.55
C PHE A 159 1.85 5.41 16.33
N SER A 160 2.22 5.39 17.61
CA SER A 160 1.99 4.24 18.49
C SER A 160 0.51 3.87 18.55
N GLU A 161 -0.38 4.86 18.61
CA GLU A 161 -1.83 4.64 18.60
C GLU A 161 -2.35 4.16 17.24
N ILE A 162 -1.88 4.73 16.12
CA ILE A 162 -2.23 4.28 14.76
C ILE A 162 -1.81 2.81 14.59
N ALA A 163 -0.58 2.47 14.95
CA ALA A 163 -0.05 1.11 14.85
C ALA A 163 -0.86 0.12 15.70
N SER A 164 -1.22 0.50 16.92
CA SER A 164 -2.04 -0.32 17.81
C SER A 164 -3.44 -0.60 17.23
N ARG A 165 -4.06 0.39 16.60
CA ARG A 165 -5.37 0.22 15.94
C ARG A 165 -5.28 -0.69 14.72
N GLU A 166 -4.29 -0.47 13.83
CA GLU A 166 -4.06 -1.36 12.69
C GLU A 166 -3.81 -2.81 13.15
N GLU A 167 -3.01 -3.02 14.20
CA GLU A 167 -2.75 -4.36 14.76
C GLU A 167 -4.01 -5.00 15.35
N THR A 168 -4.86 -4.21 16.01
CA THR A 168 -6.12 -4.70 16.59
C THR A 168 -7.10 -5.13 15.49
N GLU A 169 -7.23 -4.35 14.42
CA GLU A 169 -8.06 -4.69 13.26
C GLU A 169 -7.55 -5.94 12.55
N ASP A 170 -6.24 -6.01 12.32
CA ASP A 170 -5.59 -7.18 11.74
C ASP A 170 -5.76 -8.43 12.61
N PHE A 171 -5.65 -8.30 13.93
CA PHE A 171 -5.85 -9.42 14.85
C PHE A 171 -7.29 -9.91 14.85
N ALA A 172 -8.27 -9.01 14.86
CA ALA A 172 -9.68 -9.37 14.76
C ALA A 172 -9.98 -10.11 13.46
N TYR A 173 -9.44 -9.64 12.33
CA TYR A 173 -9.60 -10.27 11.03
C TYR A 173 -8.92 -11.65 10.97
N ARG A 174 -7.68 -11.79 11.48
CA ARG A 174 -6.99 -13.09 11.58
C ARG A 174 -7.80 -14.10 12.41
N ARG A 175 -8.37 -13.67 13.52
CA ARG A 175 -9.21 -14.52 14.37
C ARG A 175 -10.46 -14.99 13.63
N GLN A 176 -11.10 -14.11 12.86
CA GLN A 176 -12.24 -14.45 12.02
C GLN A 176 -11.86 -15.50 10.97
N LEU A 177 -10.74 -15.30 10.27
CA LEU A 177 -10.27 -16.27 9.26
C LEU A 177 -9.91 -17.61 9.87
N ALA A 178 -9.29 -17.63 11.05
CA ALA A 178 -8.99 -18.88 11.77
C ALA A 178 -10.28 -19.64 12.17
N TYR A 179 -11.33 -18.94 12.57
CA TYR A 179 -12.63 -19.55 12.80
C TYR A 179 -13.22 -20.16 11.53
N VAL A 180 -13.22 -19.41 10.42
CA VAL A 180 -13.67 -19.90 9.11
C VAL A 180 -12.91 -21.14 8.69
N GLN A 181 -11.59 -21.12 8.81
CA GLN A 181 -10.71 -22.23 8.46
C GLN A 181 -11.03 -23.49 9.30
N SER A 182 -11.18 -23.35 10.62
CA SER A 182 -11.51 -24.47 11.50
C SER A 182 -12.87 -25.09 11.13
N ALA A 183 -13.86 -24.25 10.84
CA ALA A 183 -15.17 -24.71 10.39
C ALA A 183 -15.09 -25.46 9.05
N LEU A 184 -14.33 -24.95 8.07
CA LEU A 184 -14.16 -25.63 6.78
C LEU A 184 -13.49 -26.99 6.93
N VAL A 185 -12.47 -27.11 7.79
CA VAL A 185 -11.80 -28.40 8.08
C VAL A 185 -12.77 -29.39 8.70
N GLU A 186 -13.59 -28.95 9.64
CA GLU A 186 -14.63 -29.78 10.27
C GLU A 186 -15.64 -30.25 9.22
N TYR A 187 -16.18 -29.35 8.40
CA TYR A 187 -17.17 -29.69 7.36
C TYR A 187 -16.59 -30.66 6.31
N MET A 188 -15.36 -30.46 5.88
CA MET A 188 -14.68 -31.37 4.96
C MET A 188 -14.53 -32.78 5.53
N SER A 189 -14.42 -32.90 6.86
CA SER A 189 -14.28 -34.20 7.55
C SER A 189 -15.62 -34.89 7.80
N GLN A 190 -16.73 -34.15 7.80
CA GLN A 190 -18.08 -34.66 8.02
C GLN A 190 -18.78 -35.13 6.73
N GLU A 191 -18.39 -34.56 5.58
CA GLU A 191 -18.98 -34.87 4.29
C GLU A 191 -18.24 -36.02 3.59
N GLU A 192 -18.97 -36.86 2.86
CA GLU A 192 -18.36 -37.91 2.03
C GLU A 192 -17.44 -37.36 0.94
N ASN A 193 -17.82 -36.20 0.40
CA ASN A 193 -17.01 -35.43 -0.54
C ASN A 193 -16.56 -34.09 0.12
N PHE A 194 -15.27 -33.95 0.34
CA PHE A 194 -14.71 -32.74 0.95
C PHE A 194 -15.08 -31.44 0.22
N VAL A 195 -15.37 -31.49 -1.10
CA VAL A 195 -15.84 -30.34 -1.88
C VAL A 195 -17.16 -29.83 -1.33
N ASP A 196 -18.07 -30.72 -0.94
CA ASP A 196 -19.36 -30.35 -0.33
C ASP A 196 -19.17 -29.62 0.99
N GLY A 197 -18.23 -30.06 1.80
CA GLY A 197 -17.84 -29.38 3.04
C GLY A 197 -17.36 -27.94 2.85
N LEU A 198 -16.74 -27.63 1.70
CA LEU A 198 -16.24 -26.29 1.39
C LEU A 198 -17.35 -25.32 0.90
N ILE A 199 -18.46 -25.82 0.36
CA ILE A 199 -19.45 -25.00 -0.34
C ILE A 199 -20.86 -25.01 0.27
N LYS A 200 -21.31 -26.13 0.87
CA LYS A 200 -22.72 -26.29 1.32
C LYS A 200 -23.01 -25.62 2.65
N HIS A 201 -22.01 -25.49 3.51
CA HIS A 201 -22.16 -24.95 4.87
C HIS A 201 -21.86 -23.47 4.97
N LYS A 202 -22.10 -22.88 6.15
CA LYS A 202 -21.72 -21.48 6.48
C LYS A 202 -20.95 -21.48 7.80
N PRO A 203 -19.78 -20.82 7.86
CA PRO A 203 -19.11 -20.14 6.75
C PRO A 203 -18.64 -21.13 5.66
N ASN A 204 -18.48 -20.64 4.44
CA ASN A 204 -18.02 -21.43 3.29
C ASN A 204 -16.71 -20.87 2.71
N LEU A 205 -16.27 -21.45 1.61
CA LEU A 205 -15.02 -21.10 0.96
C LEU A 205 -14.86 -19.59 0.64
N LEU A 206 -15.95 -18.87 0.31
CA LEU A 206 -15.91 -17.45 0.02
C LEU A 206 -15.46 -16.61 1.22
N ASN A 207 -15.83 -17.04 2.42
CA ASN A 207 -15.55 -16.29 3.66
C ASN A 207 -14.07 -16.37 4.08
N LEU A 208 -13.29 -17.32 3.53
CA LEU A 208 -11.87 -17.47 3.85
C LEU A 208 -11.00 -16.36 3.25
N ALA A 209 -11.44 -15.74 2.15
CA ALA A 209 -10.65 -14.78 1.41
C ALA A 209 -11.48 -13.56 0.99
N ASP A 210 -12.62 -13.31 1.65
CA ASP A 210 -13.54 -12.21 1.30
C ASP A 210 -13.75 -12.08 -0.22
N ALA A 211 -14.03 -13.23 -0.86
CA ALA A 211 -14.18 -13.34 -2.31
C ALA A 211 -15.66 -13.35 -2.71
N GLN A 212 -15.99 -12.88 -3.92
CA GLN A 212 -17.34 -12.94 -4.45
C GLN A 212 -17.63 -14.22 -5.22
N GLY A 213 -16.60 -14.95 -5.63
CA GLY A 213 -16.69 -16.23 -6.30
C GLY A 213 -15.55 -17.15 -5.92
N ALA A 214 -15.79 -18.47 -5.99
CA ALA A 214 -14.76 -19.47 -5.84
C ALA A 214 -15.07 -20.69 -6.72
N ALA A 215 -14.03 -21.42 -7.11
CA ALA A 215 -14.12 -22.66 -7.85
C ALA A 215 -13.17 -23.69 -7.27
N ILE A 216 -13.64 -24.94 -7.20
CA ILE A 216 -12.86 -26.10 -6.80
C ILE A 216 -12.80 -27.02 -8.02
N CYS A 217 -11.63 -27.06 -8.66
CA CYS A 217 -11.40 -27.84 -9.86
C CYS A 217 -10.65 -29.12 -9.50
N PHE A 218 -11.33 -30.27 -9.66
CA PHE A 218 -10.79 -31.60 -9.40
C PHE A 218 -10.97 -32.51 -10.62
N GLY A 219 -9.90 -33.07 -11.13
CA GLY A 219 -9.92 -33.82 -12.37
C GLY A 219 -10.37 -33.00 -13.56
N ASN A 220 -11.52 -33.33 -14.14
CA ASN A 220 -12.12 -32.59 -15.27
C ASN A 220 -13.38 -31.80 -14.88
N THR A 221 -13.71 -31.72 -13.60
CA THR A 221 -14.90 -31.02 -13.12
C THR A 221 -14.51 -29.85 -12.25
N CYS A 222 -15.18 -28.72 -12.44
CA CYS A 222 -15.10 -27.56 -11.56
C CYS A 222 -16.45 -27.33 -10.89
N THR A 223 -16.46 -27.34 -9.56
CA THR A 223 -17.61 -26.97 -8.75
C THR A 223 -17.45 -25.51 -8.33
N THR A 224 -18.47 -24.70 -8.55
CA THR A 224 -18.42 -23.25 -8.35
C THR A 224 -19.38 -22.78 -7.28
N ILE A 225 -19.02 -21.67 -6.62
CA ILE A 225 -19.87 -20.96 -5.66
C ILE A 225 -19.72 -19.45 -5.86
N GLY A 226 -20.85 -18.70 -5.79
CA GLY A 226 -20.84 -17.26 -5.99
C GLY A 226 -20.68 -16.86 -7.46
N LYS A 227 -20.03 -15.72 -7.70
CA LYS A 227 -19.83 -15.17 -9.05
C LYS A 227 -18.51 -15.67 -9.63
N THR A 228 -18.56 -16.50 -10.65
CA THR A 228 -17.38 -17.12 -11.28
C THR A 228 -17.39 -16.95 -12.79
N PRO A 229 -16.24 -17.07 -13.46
CA PRO A 229 -16.20 -17.25 -14.90
C PRO A 229 -17.01 -18.49 -15.33
N VAL A 230 -17.43 -18.54 -16.59
CA VAL A 230 -18.13 -19.69 -17.15
C VAL A 230 -17.20 -20.90 -17.23
N ALA A 231 -17.77 -22.11 -17.31
CA ALA A 231 -17.00 -23.38 -17.23
C ALA A 231 -15.90 -23.49 -18.28
N GLU A 232 -16.11 -22.96 -19.48
CA GLU A 232 -15.10 -22.95 -20.55
C GLU A 232 -13.90 -22.09 -20.19
N ASP A 233 -14.15 -20.84 -19.71
CA ASP A 233 -13.11 -19.92 -19.28
C ASP A 233 -12.34 -20.44 -18.05
N LEU A 234 -13.03 -21.09 -17.11
CA LEU A 234 -12.40 -21.75 -15.97
C LEU A 234 -11.43 -22.87 -16.41
N ASN A 235 -11.81 -23.69 -17.37
CA ASN A 235 -10.97 -24.77 -17.89
C ASN A 235 -9.70 -24.19 -18.55
N PHE A 236 -9.83 -23.15 -19.35
CA PHE A 236 -8.66 -22.47 -19.96
C PHE A 236 -7.77 -21.81 -18.89
N LEU A 237 -8.36 -21.18 -17.89
CA LEU A 237 -7.62 -20.56 -16.79
C LEU A 237 -6.82 -21.61 -15.99
N VAL A 238 -7.43 -22.77 -15.67
CA VAL A 238 -6.74 -23.86 -14.97
C VAL A 238 -5.61 -24.44 -15.82
N GLN A 239 -5.78 -24.56 -17.14
CA GLN A 239 -4.70 -24.96 -18.03
C GLN A 239 -3.56 -23.95 -18.07
N TRP A 240 -3.89 -22.67 -18.10
CA TRP A 240 -2.89 -21.61 -18.05
C TRP A 240 -2.11 -21.64 -16.71
N LEU A 241 -2.80 -21.75 -15.57
CA LEU A 241 -2.18 -21.86 -14.25
C LEU A 241 -1.21 -23.04 -14.19
N LYS A 242 -1.61 -24.21 -14.69
CA LYS A 242 -0.78 -25.42 -14.74
C LYS A 242 0.53 -25.23 -15.49
N ASN A 243 0.52 -24.41 -16.55
CA ASN A 243 1.68 -24.23 -17.41
C ASN A 243 2.58 -23.07 -16.97
N ASN A 244 2.05 -22.10 -16.22
CA ASN A 244 2.74 -20.86 -15.91
C ASN A 244 3.02 -20.66 -14.42
N VAL A 245 2.35 -21.43 -13.53
CA VAL A 245 2.47 -21.25 -12.07
C VAL A 245 3.07 -22.51 -11.46
N GLN A 246 4.21 -22.35 -10.75
CA GLN A 246 4.91 -23.42 -10.04
C GLN A 246 4.87 -23.22 -8.52
N GLU A 247 4.44 -22.06 -8.06
CA GLU A 247 4.37 -21.68 -6.66
C GLU A 247 3.24 -22.45 -5.93
N GLU A 248 3.35 -22.54 -4.59
CA GLU A 248 2.31 -23.10 -3.73
C GLU A 248 1.05 -22.25 -3.63
N VAL A 249 1.13 -20.98 -4.01
CA VAL A 249 0.02 -20.03 -4.11
C VAL A 249 0.33 -19.04 -5.22
N PHE A 250 -0.65 -18.74 -6.04
CA PHE A 250 -0.62 -17.67 -7.02
C PHE A 250 -1.70 -16.65 -6.68
N TYR A 251 -1.37 -15.39 -6.72
CA TYR A 251 -2.35 -14.31 -6.52
C TYR A 251 -2.00 -13.09 -7.36
N THR A 252 -3.04 -12.43 -7.81
CA THR A 252 -2.97 -11.14 -8.52
C THR A 252 -4.28 -10.39 -8.35
N ASP A 253 -4.22 -9.08 -8.31
CA ASP A 253 -5.38 -8.19 -8.37
C ASP A 253 -5.68 -7.70 -9.80
N SER A 254 -4.81 -8.02 -10.76
CA SER A 254 -4.83 -7.56 -12.15
C SER A 254 -4.65 -8.76 -13.09
N LEU A 255 -5.58 -9.73 -13.04
CA LEU A 255 -5.47 -10.99 -13.77
C LEU A 255 -5.29 -10.78 -15.29
N ALA A 256 -5.95 -9.80 -15.89
CA ALA A 256 -5.85 -9.51 -17.32
C ALA A 256 -4.44 -9.10 -17.77
N GLN A 257 -3.59 -8.57 -16.86
CA GLN A 257 -2.21 -8.20 -17.18
C GLN A 257 -1.31 -9.43 -17.38
N VAL A 258 -1.57 -10.51 -16.64
CA VAL A 258 -0.78 -11.76 -16.72
C VAL A 258 -1.45 -12.82 -17.59
N TYR A 259 -2.77 -12.76 -17.72
CA TYR A 259 -3.60 -13.64 -18.54
C TYR A 259 -4.61 -12.81 -19.34
N PRO A 260 -4.26 -12.29 -20.54
CA PRO A 260 -5.09 -11.33 -21.31
C PRO A 260 -6.51 -11.78 -21.59
N ASN A 261 -6.74 -13.10 -21.72
CA ASN A 261 -8.10 -13.63 -21.95
C ASN A 261 -9.05 -13.37 -20.77
N ALA A 262 -8.54 -13.01 -19.58
CA ALA A 262 -9.36 -12.67 -18.43
C ALA A 262 -10.15 -11.37 -18.60
N GLU A 263 -9.80 -10.50 -19.55
CA GLU A 263 -10.55 -9.27 -19.83
C GLU A 263 -12.02 -9.58 -20.14
N ARG A 264 -12.31 -10.73 -20.77
CA ARG A 264 -13.67 -11.15 -21.12
C ARG A 264 -14.59 -11.36 -19.91
N PHE A 265 -14.02 -11.74 -18.77
CA PHE A 265 -14.75 -12.00 -17.54
C PHE A 265 -14.29 -11.15 -16.34
N LYS A 266 -13.70 -9.99 -16.60
CA LYS A 266 -13.23 -9.03 -15.60
C LYS A 266 -14.29 -8.64 -14.55
N HIS A 267 -15.56 -8.60 -14.96
CA HIS A 267 -16.70 -8.28 -14.10
C HIS A 267 -16.94 -9.30 -12.97
N VAL A 268 -16.31 -10.49 -13.03
CA VAL A 268 -16.36 -11.52 -11.98
C VAL A 268 -14.99 -11.89 -11.45
N ALA A 269 -13.90 -11.74 -12.25
CA ALA A 269 -12.56 -12.21 -11.90
C ALA A 269 -11.45 -11.30 -12.46
N SER A 270 -11.36 -10.07 -11.98
CA SER A 270 -10.17 -9.23 -12.15
C SER A 270 -9.07 -9.60 -11.16
N GLY A 271 -9.44 -10.05 -9.96
CA GLY A 271 -8.52 -10.62 -8.97
C GLY A 271 -8.63 -12.13 -8.91
N LEU A 272 -7.50 -12.81 -8.81
CA LEU A 272 -7.39 -14.25 -8.62
C LEU A 272 -6.48 -14.58 -7.45
N LEU A 273 -6.94 -15.46 -6.57
CA LEU A 273 -6.12 -16.20 -5.61
C LEU A 273 -6.28 -17.68 -5.91
N ALA A 274 -5.19 -18.39 -6.15
CA ALA A 274 -5.19 -19.79 -6.56
C ALA A 274 -4.22 -20.62 -5.73
N ILE A 275 -4.68 -21.76 -5.21
CA ILE A 275 -3.85 -22.75 -4.55
C ILE A 275 -3.90 -24.06 -5.34
N PRO A 276 -2.76 -24.61 -5.80
CA PRO A 276 -2.68 -25.94 -6.37
C PRO A 276 -2.75 -26.99 -5.26
N ILE A 277 -3.69 -27.92 -5.35
CA ILE A 277 -3.78 -29.10 -4.47
C ILE A 277 -2.94 -30.24 -5.04
N SER A 278 -2.90 -30.34 -6.37
CA SER A 278 -2.03 -31.24 -7.12
C SER A 278 -1.75 -30.65 -8.50
N LYS A 279 -1.01 -31.34 -9.36
CA LYS A 279 -0.73 -30.91 -10.74
C LYS A 279 -1.97 -30.61 -11.59
N ARG A 280 -3.17 -31.09 -11.21
CA ARG A 280 -4.41 -30.95 -11.97
C ARG A 280 -5.57 -30.38 -11.16
N ASN A 281 -5.38 -30.17 -9.86
CA ASN A 281 -6.45 -29.81 -8.94
C ASN A 281 -6.14 -28.46 -8.29
N TYR A 282 -7.10 -27.56 -8.33
CA TYR A 282 -6.95 -26.19 -7.87
C TYR A 282 -8.16 -25.75 -7.05
N VAL A 283 -7.93 -24.90 -6.06
CA VAL A 283 -8.96 -24.05 -5.45
C VAL A 283 -8.68 -22.61 -5.82
N LEU A 284 -9.70 -21.95 -6.32
CA LEU A 284 -9.62 -20.60 -6.91
C LEU A 284 -10.60 -19.69 -6.20
N TRP A 285 -10.18 -18.47 -5.89
CA TRP A 285 -11.05 -17.39 -5.42
C TRP A 285 -10.99 -16.22 -6.39
N PHE A 286 -12.14 -15.60 -6.60
CA PHE A 286 -12.31 -14.52 -7.57
C PHE A 286 -12.83 -13.27 -6.89
N ARG A 287 -12.24 -12.14 -7.28
CA ARG A 287 -12.74 -10.79 -6.99
C ARG A 287 -13.08 -10.09 -8.30
N PRO A 288 -14.24 -9.42 -8.39
CA PRO A 288 -14.61 -8.67 -9.56
C PRO A 288 -13.73 -7.44 -9.77
N GLU A 289 -13.81 -6.87 -10.95
CA GLU A 289 -13.28 -5.54 -11.23
C GLU A 289 -13.87 -4.50 -10.27
N VAL A 290 -13.00 -3.64 -9.76
CA VAL A 290 -13.37 -2.42 -9.05
C VAL A 290 -12.86 -1.25 -9.88
N ILE A 291 -13.78 -0.54 -10.52
CA ILE A 291 -13.44 0.69 -11.23
C ILE A 291 -13.20 1.76 -10.17
N GLN A 292 -11.98 2.23 -10.05
CA GLN A 292 -11.60 3.30 -9.13
C GLN A 292 -11.12 4.51 -9.90
N THR A 293 -11.59 5.69 -9.51
CA THR A 293 -10.99 6.94 -9.93
C THR A 293 -9.95 7.33 -8.89
N VAL A 294 -8.69 7.24 -9.28
CA VAL A 294 -7.57 7.71 -8.45
C VAL A 294 -7.34 9.18 -8.74
N ASN A 295 -7.42 10.00 -7.70
CA ASN A 295 -7.17 11.42 -7.79
C ASN A 295 -5.69 11.68 -7.49
N TRP A 296 -4.95 12.15 -8.47
CA TRP A 296 -3.54 12.50 -8.32
C TRP A 296 -3.37 14.00 -8.13
N GLY A 297 -2.42 14.39 -7.28
CA GLY A 297 -1.97 15.77 -7.20
C GLY A 297 -0.99 16.07 -8.34
N GLY A 298 -1.50 16.20 -9.58
CA GLY A 298 -0.74 16.34 -10.82
C GLY A 298 -0.57 15.01 -11.58
N ASP A 299 -0.24 15.08 -12.88
CA ASP A 299 -0.06 13.89 -13.73
C ASP A 299 1.09 12.99 -13.20
N PRO A 300 0.83 11.74 -12.77
CA PRO A 300 1.84 10.85 -12.22
C PRO A 300 2.87 10.38 -13.25
N HIS A 301 2.55 10.43 -14.54
CA HIS A 301 3.43 10.01 -15.63
C HIS A 301 4.46 11.08 -16.02
N ASN A 302 4.22 12.35 -15.65
CA ASN A 302 5.10 13.50 -15.88
C ASN A 302 5.81 13.96 -14.61
N ALA A 303 6.33 13.02 -13.83
CA ALA A 303 6.96 13.29 -12.53
C ALA A 303 8.25 14.13 -12.62
N TYR A 304 8.95 14.10 -13.76
CA TYR A 304 10.18 14.83 -13.99
C TYR A 304 10.21 15.44 -15.39
N GLU A 305 10.61 16.71 -15.48
CA GLU A 305 10.98 17.34 -16.73
C GLU A 305 12.50 17.26 -16.93
N LEU A 306 12.94 16.88 -18.13
CA LEU A 306 14.35 16.95 -18.52
C LEU A 306 14.66 18.36 -18.99
N ASN A 307 15.39 19.11 -18.20
CA ASN A 307 15.88 20.42 -18.64
C ASN A 307 17.22 20.25 -19.41
N GLN A 308 17.23 20.63 -20.68
CA GLN A 308 18.38 20.48 -21.57
C GLN A 308 19.34 21.67 -21.53
N GLU A 309 18.96 22.80 -20.91
CA GLU A 309 19.75 24.04 -20.97
C GLU A 309 21.06 24.02 -20.15
N ASN A 310 21.15 23.14 -19.13
CA ASN A 310 22.35 23.03 -18.25
C ASN A 310 22.81 21.59 -17.99
N GLY A 311 22.59 20.69 -18.94
CA GLY A 311 22.84 19.27 -18.79
C GLY A 311 21.59 18.53 -18.30
N LEU A 312 21.57 17.20 -18.40
CA LEU A 312 20.47 16.34 -17.95
C LEU A 312 20.23 16.51 -16.46
N ARG A 313 19.29 17.39 -16.08
CA ARG A 313 18.82 17.60 -14.72
C ARG A 313 17.37 17.15 -14.61
N LEU A 314 17.06 16.30 -13.64
CA LEU A 314 15.71 15.98 -13.25
C LEU A 314 15.12 17.16 -12.47
N CYS A 315 14.11 17.82 -13.05
CA CYS A 315 13.38 18.89 -12.41
C CYS A 315 12.05 18.33 -11.85
N PRO A 316 11.63 18.73 -10.63
CA PRO A 316 10.36 18.32 -10.09
C PRO A 316 9.22 18.91 -10.92
N ARG A 317 8.08 18.23 -10.93
CA ARG A 317 6.89 18.69 -11.63
C ARG A 317 6.43 20.07 -11.18
N LYS A 318 5.80 20.81 -12.08
CA LYS A 318 5.35 22.19 -11.86
C LYS A 318 3.86 22.30 -11.51
N SER A 319 3.08 21.24 -11.74
CA SER A 319 1.64 21.25 -11.50
C SER A 319 1.24 20.19 -10.48
N PHE A 320 0.40 20.61 -9.53
CA PHE A 320 -0.22 19.78 -8.51
C PHE A 320 -1.76 19.80 -8.63
N GLN A 321 -2.27 20.27 -9.77
CA GLN A 321 -3.70 20.28 -10.04
C GLN A 321 -4.25 18.86 -10.08
N LEU A 322 -5.51 18.71 -9.64
CA LEU A 322 -6.21 17.44 -9.68
C LEU A 322 -6.14 16.81 -11.07
N TRP A 323 -5.56 15.61 -11.14
CA TRP A 323 -5.54 14.76 -12.32
C TRP A 323 -6.22 13.44 -11.99
N GLN A 324 -7.19 13.05 -12.79
CA GLN A 324 -8.01 11.85 -12.51
C GLN A 324 -7.61 10.72 -13.43
N GLU A 325 -7.25 9.60 -12.82
CA GLU A 325 -6.98 8.34 -13.51
C GLU A 325 -8.06 7.32 -13.19
N THR A 326 -8.67 6.76 -14.24
CA THR A 326 -9.58 5.65 -14.07
C THR A 326 -8.80 4.35 -14.15
N VAL A 327 -8.62 3.70 -13.01
CA VAL A 327 -8.01 2.37 -12.93
C VAL A 327 -9.10 1.33 -13.16
N SER A 328 -8.91 0.51 -14.17
CA SER A 328 -9.78 -0.59 -14.56
C SER A 328 -9.00 -1.91 -14.64
N LEU A 329 -9.68 -3.03 -14.84
CA LEU A 329 -9.08 -4.37 -14.92
C LEU A 329 -8.39 -4.83 -13.63
N THR A 330 -8.67 -4.16 -12.51
CA THR A 330 -8.12 -4.48 -11.19
C THR A 330 -9.23 -4.78 -10.19
N SER A 331 -8.93 -5.62 -9.21
CA SER A 331 -9.79 -5.89 -8.05
C SER A 331 -9.24 -5.22 -6.79
N LEU A 332 -9.95 -5.36 -5.68
CA LEU A 332 -9.35 -5.12 -4.36
C LEU A 332 -8.16 -6.07 -4.15
N PRO A 333 -7.03 -5.60 -3.59
CA PRO A 333 -5.84 -6.42 -3.39
C PRO A 333 -6.09 -7.53 -2.35
N TRP A 334 -5.39 -8.66 -2.51
CA TRP A 334 -5.39 -9.75 -1.54
C TRP A 334 -4.55 -9.40 -0.31
N LYS A 335 -5.14 -9.53 0.88
CA LYS A 335 -4.41 -9.31 2.13
C LYS A 335 -3.47 -10.47 2.44
N GLN A 336 -2.32 -10.19 3.03
CA GLN A 336 -1.35 -11.23 3.41
C GLN A 336 -1.92 -12.30 4.35
N VAL A 337 -2.89 -11.92 5.19
CA VAL A 337 -3.59 -12.86 6.08
C VAL A 337 -4.49 -13.82 5.31
N GLU A 338 -5.12 -13.38 4.22
CA GLU A 338 -5.95 -14.21 3.35
C GLU A 338 -5.11 -15.23 2.57
N ILE A 339 -3.97 -14.77 2.04
CA ILE A 339 -3.00 -15.63 1.34
C ILE A 339 -2.48 -16.73 2.27
N LYS A 340 -2.14 -16.38 3.52
CA LYS A 340 -1.73 -17.36 4.54
C LYS A 340 -2.85 -18.34 4.88
N ALA A 341 -4.08 -17.86 5.05
CA ALA A 341 -5.24 -18.73 5.33
C ALA A 341 -5.51 -19.72 4.17
N ALA A 342 -5.35 -19.27 2.92
CA ALA A 342 -5.46 -20.14 1.75
C ALA A 342 -4.37 -21.23 1.74
N LEU A 343 -3.12 -20.89 2.07
CA LEU A 343 -2.02 -21.87 2.18
C LEU A 343 -2.26 -22.91 3.29
N GLU A 344 -2.81 -22.49 4.41
CA GLU A 344 -3.15 -23.41 5.51
C GLU A 344 -4.33 -24.32 5.13
N LEU A 345 -5.35 -23.77 4.45
CA LEU A 345 -6.44 -24.59 3.90
C LEU A 345 -5.90 -25.61 2.89
N ARG A 346 -4.95 -25.23 2.02
CA ARG A 346 -4.29 -26.17 1.09
C ARG A 346 -3.71 -27.36 1.83
N LYS A 347 -2.97 -27.14 2.93
CA LYS A 347 -2.39 -28.21 3.74
C LYS A 347 -3.47 -29.14 4.31
N ALA A 348 -4.57 -28.58 4.79
CA ALA A 348 -5.70 -29.36 5.32
C ALA A 348 -6.35 -30.21 4.23
N ILE A 349 -6.62 -29.64 3.05
CA ILE A 349 -7.20 -30.39 1.91
C ILE A 349 -6.28 -31.54 1.50
N VAL A 350 -4.97 -31.30 1.33
CA VAL A 350 -4.01 -32.34 0.96
C VAL A 350 -4.01 -33.47 1.98
N ASN A 351 -4.04 -33.18 3.27
CA ASN A 351 -4.09 -34.21 4.31
C ASN A 351 -5.38 -35.04 4.26
N ILE A 352 -6.53 -34.40 4.02
CA ILE A 352 -7.82 -35.09 3.92
C ILE A 352 -7.85 -35.98 2.69
N VAL A 353 -7.41 -35.48 1.53
CA VAL A 353 -7.35 -36.25 0.27
C VAL A 353 -6.42 -37.46 0.41
N LEU A 354 -5.28 -37.31 1.08
CA LEU A 354 -4.36 -38.41 1.34
C LEU A 354 -5.00 -39.49 2.24
N ARG A 355 -5.67 -39.10 3.33
CA ARG A 355 -6.38 -40.04 4.20
C ARG A 355 -7.47 -40.81 3.47
N GLN A 356 -8.30 -40.14 2.67
CA GLN A 356 -9.34 -40.80 1.87
C GLN A 356 -8.76 -41.77 0.84
N ALA A 357 -7.59 -41.46 0.28
CA ALA A 357 -6.90 -42.37 -0.63
C ALA A 357 -6.36 -43.64 0.08
N ASP A 358 -5.83 -43.46 1.31
CA ASP A 358 -5.32 -44.57 2.13
C ASP A 358 -6.46 -45.48 2.64
N GLU A 359 -7.66 -44.95 2.90
CA GLU A 359 -8.84 -45.70 3.34
C GLU A 359 -9.47 -46.51 2.19
N LEU A 360 -9.20 -46.15 0.93
CA LEU A 360 -9.70 -46.85 -0.28
C LEU A 360 -8.70 -47.84 -0.87
N ALA A 361 -7.46 -47.90 -0.36
CA ALA A 361 -6.39 -48.77 -0.81
C ALA A 361 -6.30 -50.05 0.03
#